data_0709652b15bf22f9419e2c662630be86
#
_entry.id   0709652b15bf22f9419e2c662630be86
#
_cell.length_a   1.000
_cell.length_b   1.000
_cell.length_c   1.000
_cell.angle_alpha   90.00
_cell.angle_beta   90.00
_cell.angle_gamma   90.00
#
_symmetry.space_group_name_H-M   'P 1'
#
loop_
_entity.id
_entity.type
_entity.pdbx_description
1 polymer ?
#
loop_
_entity_poly.entity_id
_entity_poly.type
_entity_poly.pdbx_seq_one_letter_code
_entity_poly.pdbx_strand_id
1 'polypeptide(L)'
;MKICHVINDLSRGGAETHLYTLVKLQIEKGNDVSVLLLGKDQSNFTSLEDDFVSLKVKITRFKGPKKLQGINPWSIIKGIKYFKNHDFDIVHTHSPRSDFLVYLCSLSLSKSLKRIVTIHGKYGTYLQGNYFIDLLRKIFVKQQSKIWKTASNVIVISESIKDWLRQLNPSINPIVIPYGIEVLQMTNHDKFKTNALGYLGKLNKNKGIEDLIDVYATLLKKENFNKLEPNLLVGGVGSENYLKSINNRISNKNIQFLGYVEDRYSFFNSIEIFIFPSYSEGLGLVLLEAMSHGVLCITRDVAPMNSIIKNGENGFLFKDNSELIKIIENAINLNSSEKDKMVKSAVEKIEKSYSIMQMYLSIDKAYN
;
A
#
# COMPACT_ATOMS: atom_id res chain seq x y z
N MET A 1 26.69 1.36 -3.28
CA MET A 1 26.25 0.31 -4.24
C MET A 1 25.61 0.94 -5.45
N LYS A 2 25.69 0.26 -6.62
CA LYS A 2 24.91 0.61 -7.82
C LYS A 2 23.65 -0.22 -7.87
N ILE A 3 22.48 0.42 -7.71
CA ILE A 3 21.19 -0.25 -7.55
C ILE A 3 20.29 0.09 -8.73
N CYS A 4 19.67 -0.92 -9.34
CA CYS A 4 18.65 -0.73 -10.37
C CYS A 4 17.30 -1.23 -9.86
N HIS A 5 16.35 -0.34 -9.66
CA HIS A 5 14.95 -0.72 -9.39
C HIS A 5 14.21 -0.91 -10.71
N VAL A 6 13.43 -1.99 -10.82
CA VAL A 6 12.64 -2.29 -12.01
C VAL A 6 11.17 -2.42 -11.63
N ILE A 7 10.34 -1.56 -12.19
CA ILE A 7 8.90 -1.50 -11.92
C ILE A 7 8.11 -1.26 -13.22
N ASN A 8 6.80 -1.47 -13.22
CA ASN A 8 5.97 -1.24 -14.40
C ASN A 8 5.87 0.23 -14.79
N ASP A 9 5.44 1.05 -13.86
CA ASP A 9 5.22 2.49 -14.00
C ASP A 9 5.34 3.16 -12.62
N LEU A 10 5.18 4.47 -12.55
CA LEU A 10 5.24 5.26 -11.33
C LEU A 10 3.90 5.94 -11.01
N SER A 11 2.77 5.27 -11.29
CA SER A 11 1.45 5.74 -10.87
C SER A 11 1.40 5.84 -9.34
N ARG A 12 0.70 6.84 -8.78
CA ARG A 12 0.58 7.00 -7.32
C ARG A 12 -0.19 5.83 -6.70
N GLY A 13 0.54 4.84 -6.21
CA GLY A 13 0.07 3.65 -5.51
C GLY A 13 0.98 3.33 -4.32
N GLY A 14 0.59 2.36 -3.50
CA GLY A 14 1.38 2.02 -2.30
C GLY A 14 2.78 1.49 -2.61
N ALA A 15 2.93 0.68 -3.67
CA ALA A 15 4.22 0.14 -4.08
C ALA A 15 5.16 1.22 -4.64
N GLU A 16 4.61 2.15 -5.43
CA GLU A 16 5.35 3.24 -6.05
C GLU A 16 5.75 4.30 -5.01
N THR A 17 4.87 4.63 -4.07
CA THR A 17 5.18 5.51 -2.94
C THR A 17 6.27 4.91 -2.04
N HIS A 18 6.17 3.61 -1.75
CA HIS A 18 7.23 2.89 -1.03
C HIS A 18 8.56 2.94 -1.78
N LEU A 19 8.54 2.69 -3.10
CA LEU A 19 9.75 2.76 -3.93
C LEU A 19 10.37 4.17 -3.90
N TYR A 20 9.57 5.22 -3.99
CA TYR A 20 10.04 6.60 -3.88
C TYR A 20 10.77 6.84 -2.55
N THR A 21 10.14 6.46 -1.44
CA THR A 21 10.72 6.59 -0.09
C THR A 21 12.04 5.82 0.04
N LEU A 22 12.09 4.59 -0.48
CA LEU A 22 13.28 3.76 -0.46
C LEU A 22 14.42 4.39 -1.28
N VAL A 23 14.13 4.79 -2.51
CA VAL A 23 15.11 5.39 -3.44
C VAL A 23 15.67 6.70 -2.86
N LYS A 24 14.81 7.56 -2.29
CA LYS A 24 15.24 8.79 -1.62
C LYS A 24 16.30 8.49 -0.54
N LEU A 25 16.01 7.55 0.34
CA LEU A 25 16.96 7.15 1.40
C LEU A 25 18.24 6.52 0.85
N GLN A 26 18.14 5.68 -0.17
CA GLN A 26 19.32 5.06 -0.78
C GLN A 26 20.28 6.11 -1.35
N ILE A 27 19.74 7.16 -1.98
CA ILE A 27 20.53 8.30 -2.48
C ILE A 27 21.16 9.08 -1.32
N GLU A 28 20.38 9.41 -0.29
CA GLU A 28 20.87 10.08 0.91
C GLU A 28 22.01 9.31 1.62
N LYS A 29 21.99 7.98 1.49
CA LYS A 29 23.05 7.08 2.01
C LYS A 29 24.20 6.85 1.01
N GLY A 30 24.25 7.60 -0.10
CA GLY A 30 25.36 7.59 -1.05
C GLY A 30 25.33 6.44 -2.07
N ASN A 31 24.18 5.79 -2.29
CA ASN A 31 24.05 4.80 -3.34
C ASN A 31 23.79 5.44 -4.71
N ASP A 32 24.31 4.83 -5.77
CA ASP A 32 24.01 5.18 -7.17
C ASP A 32 22.75 4.41 -7.60
N VAL A 33 21.61 5.13 -7.70
CA VAL A 33 20.31 4.51 -7.94
C VAL A 33 19.77 4.86 -9.32
N SER A 34 19.28 3.84 -10.02
CA SER A 34 18.58 3.97 -11.30
C SER A 34 17.20 3.30 -11.24
N VAL A 35 16.24 3.82 -12.01
CA VAL A 35 14.90 3.23 -12.13
C VAL A 35 14.62 2.86 -13.56
N LEU A 36 14.27 1.60 -13.82
CA LEU A 36 13.88 1.07 -15.11
C LEU A 36 12.37 0.83 -15.15
N LEU A 37 11.67 1.50 -16.06
CA LEU A 37 10.22 1.43 -16.25
C LEU A 37 9.88 0.55 -17.46
N LEU A 38 8.91 -0.36 -17.28
CA LEU A 38 8.44 -1.29 -18.32
C LEU A 38 7.11 -0.87 -18.95
N GLY A 39 6.39 0.07 -18.32
CA GLY A 39 5.10 0.58 -18.77
C GLY A 39 5.21 1.83 -19.63
N LYS A 40 4.04 2.36 -20.04
CA LYS A 40 3.93 3.63 -20.76
C LYS A 40 4.19 4.80 -19.84
N ASP A 41 4.55 5.92 -20.47
CA ASP A 41 4.50 7.23 -19.86
C ASP A 41 3.04 7.55 -19.46
N GLN A 42 2.82 7.77 -18.20
CA GLN A 42 1.54 8.20 -17.66
C GLN A 42 1.73 9.60 -17.10
N SER A 43 1.99 10.57 -18.00
CA SER A 43 2.10 11.99 -17.65
C SER A 43 0.75 12.57 -17.22
N ASN A 44 0.16 12.03 -16.17
CA ASN A 44 -1.06 12.51 -15.54
C ASN A 44 -0.75 12.93 -14.10
N PHE A 45 -1.58 13.76 -13.50
CA PHE A 45 -1.53 14.23 -12.11
C PHE A 45 -1.37 13.13 -11.04
N THR A 46 -1.44 11.86 -11.44
CA THR A 46 -1.31 10.68 -10.58
C THR A 46 0.06 10.01 -10.69
N SER A 47 1.06 10.61 -11.32
CA SER A 47 2.41 10.04 -11.47
C SER A 47 3.36 10.58 -10.39
N LEU A 48 4.32 9.74 -9.99
CA LEU A 48 5.47 10.12 -9.15
C LEU A 48 6.72 10.42 -9.99
N GLU A 49 6.64 10.48 -11.34
CA GLU A 49 7.83 10.66 -12.18
C GLU A 49 8.56 11.95 -11.88
N ASP A 50 7.83 13.06 -11.71
CA ASP A 50 8.43 14.37 -11.38
C ASP A 50 9.11 14.33 -10.00
N ASP A 51 8.52 13.60 -9.04
CA ASP A 51 9.12 13.39 -7.72
C ASP A 51 10.47 12.66 -7.85
N PHE A 52 10.55 11.60 -8.67
CA PHE A 52 11.80 10.88 -8.94
C PHE A 52 12.82 11.72 -9.72
N VAL A 53 12.37 12.53 -10.67
CA VAL A 53 13.25 13.48 -11.41
C VAL A 53 13.86 14.49 -10.46
N SER A 54 13.12 15.00 -9.49
CA SER A 54 13.62 15.94 -8.47
C SER A 54 14.74 15.34 -7.61
N LEU A 55 14.73 14.01 -7.41
CA LEU A 55 15.81 13.27 -6.74
C LEU A 55 17.04 13.06 -7.64
N LYS A 56 17.02 13.54 -8.90
CA LYS A 56 18.08 13.33 -9.92
C LYS A 56 18.33 11.85 -10.23
N VAL A 57 17.33 11.00 -10.08
CA VAL A 57 17.41 9.56 -10.40
C VAL A 57 17.42 9.37 -11.91
N LYS A 58 18.31 8.51 -12.40
CA LYS A 58 18.31 8.11 -13.82
C LYS A 58 17.12 7.20 -14.09
N ILE A 59 16.11 7.73 -14.77
CA ILE A 59 14.95 6.95 -15.22
C ILE A 59 15.21 6.45 -16.65
N THR A 60 15.13 5.15 -16.86
CA THR A 60 15.18 4.52 -18.17
C THR A 60 13.84 3.86 -18.47
N ARG A 61 13.30 4.03 -19.68
CA ARG A 61 12.01 3.44 -20.07
C ARG A 61 12.16 2.55 -21.30
N PHE A 62 11.66 1.31 -21.18
CA PHE A 62 11.58 0.42 -22.33
C PHE A 62 10.29 0.67 -23.10
N LYS A 63 10.38 1.50 -24.15
CA LYS A 63 9.26 1.72 -25.07
C LYS A 63 9.07 0.45 -25.93
N GLY A 64 7.92 -0.20 -25.80
CA GLY A 64 7.48 -1.31 -26.66
C GLY A 64 6.43 -0.87 -27.67
N PRO A 65 6.12 -1.68 -28.71
CA PRO A 65 5.03 -1.41 -29.65
C PRO A 65 3.69 -1.23 -28.91
N LYS A 66 2.87 -0.26 -29.32
CA LYS A 66 1.58 0.09 -28.68
C LYS A 66 0.65 -1.10 -28.46
N LYS A 67 0.69 -2.13 -29.32
CA LYS A 67 -0.18 -3.32 -29.26
C LYS A 67 0.34 -4.45 -28.37
N LEU A 68 1.63 -4.47 -28.02
CA LEU A 68 2.26 -5.50 -27.18
C LEU A 68 2.64 -4.91 -25.82
N GLN A 69 1.62 -4.62 -25.02
CA GLN A 69 1.81 -4.28 -23.60
C GLN A 69 2.17 -5.55 -22.83
N GLY A 70 3.46 -5.86 -22.79
CA GLY A 70 3.92 -7.07 -22.11
C GLY A 70 5.40 -7.28 -22.30
N ILE A 71 5.89 -8.39 -21.77
CA ILE A 71 7.21 -8.88 -22.08
C ILE A 71 7.16 -9.41 -23.51
N ASN A 72 7.89 -8.78 -24.38
CA ASN A 72 8.04 -9.15 -25.77
C ASN A 72 9.54 -9.34 -26.11
N PRO A 73 9.91 -10.02 -27.21
CA PRO A 73 11.30 -10.27 -27.56
C PRO A 73 12.17 -9.00 -27.58
N TRP A 74 11.63 -7.86 -28.02
CA TRP A 74 12.33 -6.59 -28.04
C TRP A 74 12.66 -6.06 -26.64
N SER A 75 11.75 -6.23 -25.68
CA SER A 75 12.03 -5.83 -24.31
C SER A 75 13.10 -6.70 -23.66
N ILE A 76 13.16 -7.98 -24.01
CA ILE A 76 14.20 -8.90 -23.54
C ILE A 76 15.55 -8.51 -24.14
N ILE A 77 15.64 -8.30 -25.47
CA ILE A 77 16.88 -7.88 -26.14
C ILE A 77 17.39 -6.55 -25.56
N LYS A 78 16.51 -5.57 -25.40
CA LYS A 78 16.86 -4.29 -24.75
C LYS A 78 17.32 -4.47 -23.32
N GLY A 79 16.67 -5.33 -22.56
CA GLY A 79 17.03 -5.66 -21.19
C GLY A 79 18.41 -6.29 -21.09
N ILE A 80 18.72 -7.29 -21.94
CA ILE A 80 20.04 -7.92 -22.00
C ILE A 80 21.11 -6.87 -22.32
N LYS A 81 20.89 -6.03 -23.34
CA LYS A 81 21.82 -4.95 -23.69
C LYS A 81 21.98 -3.94 -22.55
N TYR A 82 20.89 -3.57 -21.89
CA TYR A 82 20.91 -2.65 -20.76
C TYR A 82 21.75 -3.20 -19.61
N PHE A 83 21.49 -4.43 -19.15
CA PHE A 83 22.21 -5.04 -18.04
C PHE A 83 23.65 -5.44 -18.37
N LYS A 84 23.98 -5.67 -19.67
CA LYS A 84 25.39 -5.83 -20.12
C LYS A 84 26.18 -4.53 -20.03
N ASN A 85 25.55 -3.40 -20.34
CA ASN A 85 26.22 -2.10 -20.42
C ASN A 85 26.25 -1.35 -19.06
N HIS A 86 25.58 -1.88 -18.02
CA HIS A 86 25.55 -1.29 -16.69
C HIS A 86 25.95 -2.34 -15.66
N ASP A 87 26.95 -2.01 -14.88
CA ASP A 87 27.45 -2.91 -13.81
C ASP A 87 26.72 -2.61 -12.50
N PHE A 88 25.53 -3.19 -12.34
CA PHE A 88 24.75 -3.07 -11.11
C PHE A 88 25.19 -4.11 -10.08
N ASP A 89 25.32 -3.68 -8.82
CA ASP A 89 25.49 -4.58 -7.68
C ASP A 89 24.18 -5.30 -7.35
N ILE A 90 23.06 -4.56 -7.43
CA ILE A 90 21.71 -5.06 -7.11
C ILE A 90 20.74 -4.70 -8.24
N VAL A 91 19.91 -5.67 -8.64
CA VAL A 91 18.70 -5.44 -9.45
C VAL A 91 17.48 -5.83 -8.63
N HIS A 92 16.71 -4.83 -8.21
CA HIS A 92 15.55 -4.98 -7.34
C HIS A 92 14.25 -4.79 -8.11
N THR A 93 13.42 -5.82 -8.19
CA THR A 93 12.19 -5.84 -8.98
C THR A 93 10.95 -5.73 -8.07
N HIS A 94 9.89 -5.05 -8.57
CA HIS A 94 8.73 -4.68 -7.79
C HIS A 94 7.39 -5.15 -8.39
N SER A 95 7.42 -6.00 -9.41
CA SER A 95 6.20 -6.52 -10.03
C SER A 95 6.46 -7.85 -10.73
N PRO A 96 5.45 -8.73 -10.88
CA PRO A 96 5.63 -10.01 -11.58
C PRO A 96 6.18 -9.87 -13.00
N ARG A 97 5.83 -8.77 -13.68
CA ARG A 97 6.36 -8.49 -15.02
C ARG A 97 7.84 -8.13 -14.98
N SER A 98 8.25 -7.27 -14.05
CA SER A 98 9.68 -6.92 -13.90
C SER A 98 10.51 -8.14 -13.48
N ASP A 99 9.98 -8.97 -12.58
CA ASP A 99 10.63 -10.21 -12.13
C ASP A 99 10.92 -11.15 -13.29
N PHE A 100 9.90 -11.36 -14.14
CA PHE A 100 10.01 -12.25 -15.31
C PHE A 100 11.00 -11.71 -16.34
N LEU A 101 10.93 -10.41 -16.66
CA LEU A 101 11.87 -9.79 -17.61
C LEU A 101 13.31 -9.91 -17.11
N VAL A 102 13.58 -9.51 -15.87
CA VAL A 102 14.94 -9.54 -15.32
C VAL A 102 15.46 -10.97 -15.20
N TYR A 103 14.60 -11.93 -14.87
CA TYR A 103 14.94 -13.35 -14.88
C TYR A 103 15.40 -13.80 -16.28
N LEU A 104 14.61 -13.55 -17.33
CA LEU A 104 14.98 -13.92 -18.70
C LEU A 104 16.28 -13.25 -19.14
N CYS A 105 16.48 -11.96 -18.82
CA CYS A 105 17.73 -11.27 -19.10
C CYS A 105 18.92 -11.94 -18.39
N SER A 106 18.75 -12.32 -17.13
CA SER A 106 19.81 -12.93 -16.33
C SER A 106 20.32 -14.26 -16.89
N LEU A 107 19.48 -15.01 -17.60
CA LEU A 107 19.88 -16.28 -18.24
C LEU A 107 20.86 -16.09 -19.41
N SER A 108 20.92 -14.87 -19.98
CA SER A 108 21.77 -14.53 -21.13
C SER A 108 23.00 -13.69 -20.78
N LEU A 109 23.20 -13.43 -19.47
CA LEU A 109 24.33 -12.64 -18.98
C LEU A 109 25.45 -13.57 -18.51
N SER A 110 26.70 -13.23 -18.84
CA SER A 110 27.89 -13.94 -18.35
C SER A 110 28.15 -13.70 -16.86
N LYS A 111 27.72 -12.53 -16.33
CA LYS A 111 27.81 -12.17 -14.92
C LYS A 111 26.48 -12.46 -14.23
N SER A 112 26.53 -13.10 -13.08
CA SER A 112 25.35 -13.30 -12.24
C SER A 112 24.82 -11.96 -11.73
N LEU A 113 23.54 -11.67 -11.97
CA LEU A 113 22.86 -10.53 -11.37
C LEU A 113 22.36 -10.91 -9.97
N LYS A 114 22.72 -10.14 -8.95
CA LYS A 114 22.10 -10.25 -7.63
C LYS A 114 20.68 -9.68 -7.70
N ARG A 115 19.70 -10.57 -7.82
CA ARG A 115 18.28 -10.22 -7.99
C ARG A 115 17.57 -10.24 -6.66
N ILE A 116 16.95 -9.13 -6.32
CA ILE A 116 16.04 -8.99 -5.18
C ILE A 116 14.62 -8.79 -5.71
N VAL A 117 13.65 -9.42 -5.10
CA VAL A 117 12.23 -9.33 -5.49
C VAL A 117 11.44 -8.83 -4.31
N THR A 118 10.63 -7.77 -4.49
CA THR A 118 9.60 -7.40 -3.51
C THR A 118 8.21 -7.70 -4.04
N ILE A 119 7.44 -8.49 -3.27
CA ILE A 119 6.07 -8.86 -3.56
C ILE A 119 5.13 -7.96 -2.75
N HIS A 120 4.39 -7.10 -3.44
CA HIS A 120 3.54 -6.06 -2.86
C HIS A 120 2.09 -6.49 -2.59
N GLY A 121 1.72 -7.72 -2.95
CA GLY A 121 0.36 -8.21 -2.74
C GLY A 121 0.17 -9.67 -3.12
N LYS A 122 -0.98 -10.22 -2.79
CA LYS A 122 -1.36 -11.59 -3.15
C LYS A 122 -1.87 -11.60 -4.60
N TYR A 123 -1.00 -11.95 -5.54
CA TYR A 123 -1.37 -12.01 -6.95
C TYR A 123 -2.30 -13.20 -7.24
N GLY A 124 -3.26 -13.01 -8.16
CA GLY A 124 -4.17 -14.07 -8.60
C GLY A 124 -5.27 -14.44 -7.60
N THR A 125 -5.42 -13.73 -6.49
CA THR A 125 -6.46 -13.98 -5.47
C THR A 125 -7.78 -13.27 -5.76
N TYR A 126 -7.77 -12.24 -6.59
CA TYR A 126 -8.99 -11.53 -7.00
C TYR A 126 -9.66 -12.29 -8.14
N LEU A 127 -10.70 -13.06 -7.81
CA LEU A 127 -11.51 -13.79 -8.77
C LEU A 127 -12.39 -12.79 -9.53
N GLN A 128 -12.43 -12.90 -10.87
CA GLN A 128 -13.28 -12.05 -11.72
C GLN A 128 -14.63 -12.75 -12.07
N GLY A 129 -14.88 -13.93 -11.48
CA GLY A 129 -16.09 -14.70 -11.75
C GLY A 129 -16.04 -15.51 -13.07
N ASN A 130 -14.93 -15.45 -13.82
CA ASN A 130 -14.70 -16.30 -14.97
C ASN A 130 -13.72 -17.41 -14.60
N TYR A 131 -14.22 -18.63 -14.45
CA TYR A 131 -13.46 -19.80 -14.01
C TYR A 131 -12.16 -20.03 -14.81
N PHE A 132 -12.23 -19.89 -16.14
CA PHE A 132 -11.07 -20.12 -17.01
C PHE A 132 -9.97 -19.07 -16.81
N ILE A 133 -10.36 -17.80 -16.74
CA ILE A 133 -9.42 -16.70 -16.48
C ILE A 133 -8.77 -16.85 -15.10
N ASP A 134 -9.56 -17.22 -14.11
CA ASP A 134 -9.08 -17.40 -12.73
C ASP A 134 -8.14 -18.61 -12.62
N LEU A 135 -8.39 -19.68 -13.37
CA LEU A 135 -7.48 -20.82 -13.48
C LEU A 135 -6.16 -20.45 -14.13
N LEU A 136 -6.19 -19.72 -15.26
CA LEU A 136 -4.98 -19.27 -15.94
C LEU A 136 -4.13 -18.35 -15.02
N ARG A 137 -4.78 -17.49 -14.25
CA ARG A 137 -4.09 -16.63 -13.26
C ARG A 137 -3.40 -17.47 -12.17
N LYS A 138 -4.07 -18.48 -11.63
CA LYS A 138 -3.46 -19.38 -10.64
C LYS A 138 -2.25 -20.11 -11.22
N ILE A 139 -2.35 -20.62 -12.44
CA ILE A 139 -1.23 -21.27 -13.14
C ILE A 139 -0.09 -20.27 -13.35
N PHE A 140 -0.38 -19.07 -13.81
CA PHE A 140 0.62 -18.02 -14.00
C PHE A 140 1.36 -17.70 -12.70
N VAL A 141 0.64 -17.48 -11.60
CA VAL A 141 1.26 -17.17 -10.31
C VAL A 141 2.10 -18.33 -9.78
N LYS A 142 1.66 -19.58 -10.01
CA LYS A 142 2.44 -20.78 -9.66
C LYS A 142 3.74 -20.87 -10.47
N GLN A 143 3.73 -20.53 -11.76
CA GLN A 143 4.96 -20.48 -12.56
C GLN A 143 5.85 -19.29 -12.13
N GLN A 144 5.24 -18.15 -11.83
CA GLN A 144 5.96 -16.98 -11.32
C GLN A 144 6.69 -17.30 -10.01
N SER A 145 6.11 -18.12 -9.13
CA SER A 145 6.76 -18.52 -7.87
C SER A 145 8.06 -19.30 -8.08
N LYS A 146 8.20 -20.04 -9.18
CA LYS A 146 9.47 -20.72 -9.54
C LYS A 146 10.56 -19.70 -9.89
N ILE A 147 10.18 -18.58 -10.52
CA ILE A 147 11.09 -17.48 -10.85
C ILE A 147 11.52 -16.75 -9.58
N TRP A 148 10.60 -16.49 -8.66
CA TRP A 148 10.92 -15.87 -7.38
C TRP A 148 11.91 -16.71 -6.57
N LYS A 149 11.76 -18.04 -6.58
CA LYS A 149 12.70 -18.95 -5.92
C LYS A 149 14.15 -18.79 -6.38
N THR A 150 14.39 -18.33 -7.62
CA THR A 150 15.75 -18.16 -8.16
C THR A 150 16.35 -16.77 -7.84
N ALA A 151 15.62 -15.90 -7.13
CA ALA A 151 16.16 -14.64 -6.65
C ALA A 151 17.10 -14.85 -5.46
N SER A 152 18.06 -13.95 -5.26
CA SER A 152 18.96 -13.98 -4.10
C SER A 152 18.18 -13.81 -2.81
N ASN A 153 17.23 -12.88 -2.79
CA ASN A 153 16.27 -12.70 -1.70
C ASN A 153 14.87 -12.34 -2.24
N VAL A 154 13.85 -12.83 -1.55
CA VAL A 154 12.44 -12.51 -1.78
C VAL A 154 11.92 -11.76 -0.57
N ILE A 155 11.50 -10.53 -0.78
CA ILE A 155 10.91 -9.66 0.23
C ILE A 155 9.39 -9.66 0.06
N VAL A 156 8.67 -9.71 1.15
CA VAL A 156 7.21 -9.54 1.21
C VAL A 156 6.85 -8.46 2.23
N ILE A 157 5.78 -7.71 1.98
CA ILE A 157 5.46 -6.54 2.79
C ILE A 157 4.60 -6.83 4.04
N SER A 158 4.15 -8.09 4.22
CA SER A 158 3.38 -8.49 5.39
C SER A 158 3.48 -9.99 5.65
N GLU A 159 3.24 -10.42 6.88
CA GLU A 159 3.15 -11.84 7.24
C GLU A 159 2.07 -12.57 6.44
N SER A 160 0.95 -11.90 6.17
CA SER A 160 -0.14 -12.49 5.38
C SER A 160 0.26 -12.80 3.92
N ILE A 161 1.18 -12.02 3.34
CA ILE A 161 1.74 -12.33 2.02
C ILE A 161 2.78 -13.44 2.12
N LYS A 162 3.57 -13.48 3.19
CA LYS A 162 4.52 -14.56 3.47
C LYS A 162 3.82 -15.91 3.56
N ASP A 163 2.72 -15.99 4.33
CA ASP A 163 1.95 -17.22 4.49
C ASP A 163 1.33 -17.66 3.16
N TRP A 164 0.75 -16.73 2.40
CA TRP A 164 0.25 -17.00 1.06
C TRP A 164 1.35 -17.51 0.12
N LEU A 165 2.55 -16.90 0.14
CA LEU A 165 3.66 -17.32 -0.71
C LEU A 165 4.20 -18.69 -0.32
N ARG A 166 4.28 -19.01 0.97
CA ARG A 166 4.67 -20.33 1.47
C ARG A 166 3.67 -21.41 1.11
N GLN A 167 2.37 -21.11 1.14
CA GLN A 167 1.34 -22.04 0.64
C GLN A 167 1.46 -22.28 -0.87
N LEU A 168 1.81 -21.24 -1.63
CA LEU A 168 2.00 -21.34 -3.09
C LEU A 168 3.27 -22.10 -3.46
N ASN A 169 4.37 -21.85 -2.74
CA ASN A 169 5.68 -22.48 -2.96
C ASN A 169 6.47 -22.58 -1.64
N PRO A 170 6.37 -23.73 -0.92
CA PRO A 170 7.03 -23.91 0.39
C PRO A 170 8.57 -23.80 0.36
N SER A 171 9.18 -23.90 -0.82
CA SER A 171 10.65 -23.79 -0.97
C SER A 171 11.18 -22.36 -0.98
N ILE A 172 10.31 -21.36 -0.94
CA ILE A 172 10.69 -19.95 -0.80
C ILE A 172 10.65 -19.59 0.68
N ASN A 173 11.74 -18.97 1.16
CA ASN A 173 11.80 -18.40 2.52
C ASN A 173 11.82 -16.87 2.41
N PRO A 174 10.67 -16.19 2.36
CA PRO A 174 10.62 -14.75 2.17
C PRO A 174 10.96 -14.00 3.47
N ILE A 175 11.58 -12.86 3.30
CA ILE A 175 11.88 -11.91 4.38
C ILE A 175 10.72 -10.91 4.45
N VAL A 176 10.13 -10.72 5.63
CA VAL A 176 9.07 -9.73 5.82
C VAL A 176 9.69 -8.37 6.11
N ILE A 177 9.50 -7.43 5.20
CA ILE A 177 9.92 -6.04 5.35
C ILE A 177 8.73 -5.15 4.95
N PRO A 178 7.99 -4.63 5.92
CA PRO A 178 6.85 -3.75 5.64
C PRO A 178 7.31 -2.40 5.08
N TYR A 179 6.38 -1.65 4.51
CA TYR A 179 6.62 -0.27 4.11
C TYR A 179 6.98 0.60 5.31
N GLY A 180 7.90 1.53 5.09
CA GLY A 180 8.25 2.55 6.06
C GLY A 180 7.31 3.74 5.99
N ILE A 181 6.90 4.21 7.17
CA ILE A 181 6.07 5.41 7.37
C ILE A 181 6.91 6.46 8.09
N GLU A 182 6.74 7.71 7.68
CA GLU A 182 7.28 8.83 8.42
C GLU A 182 6.59 8.93 9.78
N VAL A 183 7.41 8.95 10.83
CA VAL A 183 6.88 9.11 12.19
C VAL A 183 6.84 10.60 12.50
N LEU A 184 5.65 11.12 12.66
CA LEU A 184 5.45 12.52 13.01
C LEU A 184 5.55 12.67 14.53
N GLN A 185 6.32 13.66 14.96
CA GLN A 185 6.29 14.05 16.38
C GLN A 185 4.89 14.58 16.69
N MET A 186 4.21 13.94 17.63
CA MET A 186 2.89 14.38 18.07
C MET A 186 3.02 15.77 18.72
N THR A 187 2.62 16.77 17.98
CA THR A 187 2.47 18.13 18.51
C THR A 187 0.99 18.36 18.84
N ASN A 188 0.70 18.43 20.13
CA ASN A 188 -0.55 18.88 20.76
C ASN A 188 -1.80 18.01 20.75
N HIS A 189 -2.34 17.83 21.97
CA HIS A 189 -3.57 17.16 22.38
C HIS A 189 -4.90 17.81 21.90
N ASP A 190 -4.86 18.82 21.03
CA ASP A 190 -6.06 19.52 20.56
C ASP A 190 -6.84 18.77 19.44
N LYS A 191 -6.39 17.59 19.06
CA LYS A 191 -6.94 16.83 17.91
C LYS A 191 -8.38 16.29 18.13
N PHE A 192 -8.79 16.07 19.38
CA PHE A 192 -10.07 15.40 19.68
C PHE A 192 -11.27 16.36 19.79
N LYS A 193 -11.26 17.45 19.04
CA LYS A 193 -12.35 18.45 19.11
C LYS A 193 -13.30 18.43 17.92
N THR A 194 -13.04 17.60 16.91
CA THR A 194 -13.77 17.73 15.64
C THR A 194 -14.96 16.80 15.49
N ASN A 195 -15.09 15.74 16.30
CA ASN A 195 -16.07 14.64 16.15
C ASN A 195 -16.11 14.06 14.72
N ALA A 196 -15.12 14.39 13.85
CA ALA A 196 -15.14 13.97 12.48
C ALA A 196 -14.61 12.55 12.33
N LEU A 197 -15.32 11.74 11.56
CA LEU A 197 -14.90 10.43 11.11
C LEU A 197 -14.24 10.57 9.73
N GLY A 198 -13.20 9.78 9.45
CA GLY A 198 -12.51 9.83 8.18
C GLY A 198 -12.32 8.46 7.53
N TYR A 199 -12.38 8.45 6.22
CA TYR A 199 -11.95 7.35 5.36
C TYR A 199 -11.03 7.89 4.28
N LEU A 200 -9.94 7.19 3.98
CA LEU A 200 -9.02 7.54 2.88
C LEU A 200 -8.60 6.28 2.14
N GLY A 201 -8.82 6.25 0.81
CA GLY A 201 -8.42 5.12 -0.02
C GLY A 201 -9.12 5.07 -1.37
N LYS A 202 -8.78 4.07 -2.21
CA LYS A 202 -9.52 3.83 -3.45
C LYS A 202 -10.99 3.54 -3.15
N LEU A 203 -11.90 4.14 -3.92
CA LEU A 203 -13.34 3.90 -3.80
C LEU A 203 -13.74 2.73 -4.71
N ASN A 204 -13.88 1.55 -4.11
CA ASN A 204 -14.38 0.34 -4.75
C ASN A 204 -14.93 -0.63 -3.70
N LYS A 205 -15.66 -1.67 -4.13
CA LYS A 205 -16.32 -2.64 -3.24
C LYS A 205 -15.36 -3.29 -2.23
N ASN A 206 -14.12 -3.64 -2.66
CA ASN A 206 -13.17 -4.32 -1.78
C ASN A 206 -12.67 -3.44 -0.62
N LYS A 207 -12.92 -2.13 -0.68
CA LYS A 207 -12.52 -1.17 0.35
C LYS A 207 -13.60 -0.90 1.39
N GLY A 208 -14.79 -1.51 1.24
CA GLY A 208 -15.84 -1.49 2.26
C GLY A 208 -16.48 -0.14 2.50
N ILE A 209 -16.36 0.81 1.55
CA ILE A 209 -16.93 2.15 1.71
C ILE A 209 -18.46 2.13 1.78
N GLU A 210 -19.10 1.16 1.10
CA GLU A 210 -20.56 0.99 1.16
C GLU A 210 -21.01 0.63 2.58
N ASP A 211 -20.30 -0.30 3.25
CA ASP A 211 -20.58 -0.66 4.64
C ASP A 211 -20.45 0.55 5.58
N LEU A 212 -19.41 1.36 5.39
CA LEU A 212 -19.19 2.55 6.19
C LEU A 212 -20.34 3.56 6.04
N ILE A 213 -20.82 3.79 4.81
CA ILE A 213 -21.95 4.68 4.52
C ILE A 213 -23.23 4.16 5.17
N ASP A 214 -23.51 2.85 5.05
CA ASP A 214 -24.71 2.23 5.64
C ASP A 214 -24.67 2.26 7.17
N VAL A 215 -23.51 2.00 7.77
CA VAL A 215 -23.27 2.12 9.22
C VAL A 215 -23.47 3.56 9.69
N TYR A 216 -22.88 4.52 9.00
CA TYR A 216 -23.00 5.92 9.34
C TYR A 216 -24.44 6.43 9.24
N ALA A 217 -25.17 6.05 8.18
CA ALA A 217 -26.59 6.36 8.04
C ALA A 217 -27.44 5.75 9.17
N THR A 218 -27.05 4.58 9.69
CA THR A 218 -27.72 3.93 10.82
C THR A 218 -27.42 4.66 12.13
N LEU A 219 -26.17 5.09 12.33
CA LEU A 219 -25.76 5.86 13.51
C LEU A 219 -26.48 7.20 13.61
N LEU A 220 -26.68 7.90 12.49
CA LEU A 220 -27.39 9.18 12.45
C LEU A 220 -28.87 9.10 12.87
N LYS A 221 -29.49 7.91 12.85
CA LYS A 221 -30.86 7.69 13.39
C LYS A 221 -30.87 7.63 14.90
N LYS A 222 -29.73 7.49 15.56
CA LYS A 222 -29.59 7.45 17.01
C LYS A 222 -29.46 8.87 17.54
N GLU A 223 -30.34 9.26 18.45
CA GLU A 223 -30.43 10.63 18.97
C GLU A 223 -29.10 11.14 19.58
N ASN A 224 -28.42 10.32 20.36
CA ASN A 224 -27.17 10.70 21.01
C ASN A 224 -26.03 10.94 19.97
N PHE A 225 -25.95 10.13 18.92
CA PHE A 225 -24.96 10.30 17.87
C PHE A 225 -25.28 11.52 16.99
N ASN A 226 -26.55 11.71 16.65
CA ASN A 226 -27.00 12.83 15.82
C ASN A 226 -26.77 14.18 16.49
N LYS A 227 -26.94 14.27 17.83
CA LYS A 227 -26.66 15.49 18.60
C LYS A 227 -25.22 15.96 18.57
N LEU A 228 -24.28 15.06 18.26
CA LEU A 228 -22.84 15.40 18.10
C LEU A 228 -22.53 16.00 16.73
N GLU A 229 -23.48 15.95 15.78
CA GLU A 229 -23.34 16.41 14.40
C GLU A 229 -22.01 15.96 13.74
N PRO A 230 -21.63 14.68 13.87
CA PRO A 230 -20.36 14.23 13.33
C PRO A 230 -20.37 14.36 11.81
N ASN A 231 -19.22 14.69 11.23
CA ASN A 231 -19.02 14.64 9.79
C ASN A 231 -18.29 13.35 9.39
N LEU A 232 -18.63 12.79 8.23
CA LEU A 232 -17.86 11.71 7.62
C LEU A 232 -17.13 12.25 6.39
N LEU A 233 -15.80 12.39 6.49
CA LEU A 233 -14.94 12.83 5.41
C LEU A 233 -14.42 11.62 4.63
N VAL A 234 -14.74 11.55 3.33
CA VAL A 234 -14.39 10.44 2.44
C VAL A 234 -13.41 10.92 1.38
N GLY A 235 -12.13 10.61 1.59
CA GLY A 235 -11.07 10.89 0.63
C GLY A 235 -10.78 9.70 -0.28
N GLY A 236 -10.63 9.96 -1.58
CA GLY A 236 -10.25 8.94 -2.56
C GLY A 236 -10.94 9.07 -3.90
N VAL A 237 -10.49 8.24 -4.84
CA VAL A 237 -11.03 8.18 -6.21
C VAL A 237 -11.49 6.78 -6.53
N GLY A 238 -12.51 6.70 -7.39
CA GLY A 238 -13.09 5.45 -7.89
C GLY A 238 -13.50 5.59 -9.36
N SER A 239 -13.97 4.49 -9.96
CA SER A 239 -14.57 4.58 -11.29
C SER A 239 -15.86 5.41 -11.24
N GLU A 240 -16.16 6.12 -12.31
CA GLU A 240 -17.33 6.99 -12.42
C GLU A 240 -18.63 6.26 -12.12
N ASN A 241 -18.76 5.03 -12.64
CA ASN A 241 -19.93 4.19 -12.40
C ASN A 241 -20.07 3.80 -10.91
N TYR A 242 -18.95 3.53 -10.24
CA TYR A 242 -18.96 3.20 -8.82
C TYR A 242 -19.32 4.42 -7.96
N LEU A 243 -18.76 5.58 -8.29
CA LEU A 243 -19.10 6.83 -7.59
C LEU A 243 -20.58 7.19 -7.74
N LYS A 244 -21.14 7.03 -8.94
CA LYS A 244 -22.60 7.21 -9.16
C LYS A 244 -23.42 6.25 -8.29
N SER A 245 -23.01 4.98 -8.18
CA SER A 245 -23.72 4.00 -7.34
C SER A 245 -23.66 4.33 -5.85
N ILE A 246 -22.56 4.90 -5.37
CA ILE A 246 -22.43 5.35 -3.98
C ILE A 246 -23.26 6.60 -3.74
N ASN A 247 -23.20 7.59 -4.62
CA ASN A 247 -23.95 8.84 -4.47
C ASN A 247 -25.46 8.61 -4.34
N ASN A 248 -26.00 7.58 -5.00
CA ASN A 248 -27.41 7.22 -4.88
C ASN A 248 -27.79 6.67 -3.47
N ARG A 249 -26.81 6.26 -2.67
CA ARG A 249 -27.01 5.80 -1.27
C ARG A 249 -26.94 6.94 -0.26
N ILE A 250 -26.44 8.11 -0.69
CA ILE A 250 -26.19 9.24 0.21
C ILE A 250 -27.40 10.16 0.21
N SER A 251 -28.12 10.14 1.30
CA SER A 251 -29.22 11.08 1.58
C SER A 251 -28.86 12.16 2.62
N ASN A 252 -27.59 12.17 3.09
CA ASN A 252 -27.21 12.98 4.24
C ASN A 252 -26.13 14.01 3.92
N LYS A 253 -26.31 15.25 4.37
CA LYS A 253 -25.39 16.39 4.18
C LYS A 253 -24.06 16.24 4.92
N ASN A 254 -23.98 15.36 5.91
CA ASN A 254 -22.81 15.19 6.77
C ASN A 254 -21.75 14.24 6.15
N ILE A 255 -22.01 13.65 4.98
CA ILE A 255 -21.00 12.88 4.22
C ILE A 255 -20.39 13.77 3.15
N GLN A 256 -19.10 14.01 3.25
CA GLN A 256 -18.35 14.85 2.32
C GLN A 256 -17.35 14.03 1.53
N PHE A 257 -17.50 14.00 0.18
CA PHE A 257 -16.53 13.39 -0.72
C PHE A 257 -15.51 14.43 -1.13
N LEU A 258 -14.24 14.19 -0.75
CA LEU A 258 -13.13 15.12 -0.97
C LEU A 258 -12.40 14.87 -2.31
N GLY A 259 -12.74 13.77 -3.02
CA GLY A 259 -11.96 13.36 -4.18
C GLY A 259 -10.55 12.91 -3.80
N TYR A 260 -9.58 13.14 -4.68
CA TYR A 260 -8.19 12.84 -4.39
C TYR A 260 -7.64 13.78 -3.34
N VAL A 261 -7.16 13.23 -2.24
CA VAL A 261 -6.56 13.98 -1.13
C VAL A 261 -5.04 14.00 -1.33
N GLU A 262 -4.52 15.15 -1.69
CA GLU A 262 -3.08 15.38 -1.86
C GLU A 262 -2.40 15.66 -0.51
N ASP A 263 -2.96 16.59 0.26
CA ASP A 263 -2.51 16.92 1.61
C ASP A 263 -3.10 15.97 2.65
N ARG A 264 -2.42 14.84 2.84
CA ARG A 264 -2.81 13.83 3.82
C ARG A 264 -2.62 14.30 5.25
N TYR A 265 -1.65 15.18 5.48
CA TYR A 265 -1.39 15.73 6.81
C TYR A 265 -2.61 16.54 7.29
N SER A 266 -3.11 17.46 6.49
CA SER A 266 -4.32 18.22 6.81
C SER A 266 -5.55 17.33 6.96
N PHE A 267 -5.67 16.30 6.10
CA PHE A 267 -6.78 15.34 6.22
C PHE A 267 -6.77 14.62 7.58
N PHE A 268 -5.65 14.01 7.97
CA PHE A 268 -5.57 13.28 9.24
C PHE A 268 -5.69 14.20 10.47
N ASN A 269 -5.31 15.47 10.35
CA ASN A 269 -5.51 16.46 11.41
C ASN A 269 -6.96 16.96 11.51
N SER A 270 -7.78 16.79 10.47
CA SER A 270 -9.20 17.20 10.47
C SER A 270 -10.16 16.13 10.99
N ILE A 271 -9.68 14.91 11.27
CA ILE A 271 -10.50 13.80 11.76
C ILE A 271 -10.04 13.32 13.13
N GLU A 272 -10.99 12.84 13.92
CA GLU A 272 -10.71 12.22 15.22
C GLU A 272 -10.57 10.72 15.13
N ILE A 273 -11.41 10.07 14.32
CA ILE A 273 -11.44 8.62 14.15
C ILE A 273 -11.27 8.29 12.66
N PHE A 274 -10.28 7.46 12.35
CA PHE A 274 -10.09 6.89 11.02
C PHE A 274 -10.73 5.51 10.93
N ILE A 275 -11.63 5.32 9.98
CA ILE A 275 -12.31 4.03 9.76
C ILE A 275 -11.81 3.41 8.47
N PHE A 276 -11.25 2.21 8.57
CA PHE A 276 -10.66 1.48 7.46
C PHE A 276 -11.35 0.13 7.25
N PRO A 277 -12.53 0.09 6.60
CA PRO A 277 -13.40 -1.09 6.50
C PRO A 277 -12.99 -2.07 5.41
N SER A 278 -11.75 -2.00 4.92
CA SER A 278 -11.25 -2.77 3.79
C SER A 278 -11.35 -4.29 4.02
N TYR A 279 -11.85 -5.02 3.04
CA TYR A 279 -11.95 -6.49 3.06
C TYR A 279 -10.61 -7.18 2.75
N SER A 280 -9.69 -6.49 2.07
CA SER A 280 -8.40 -7.06 1.68
C SER A 280 -7.36 -5.98 1.40
N GLU A 281 -6.17 -6.17 1.96
CA GLU A 281 -5.01 -5.30 1.78
C GLU A 281 -3.72 -6.10 1.60
N GLY A 282 -2.71 -5.47 0.98
CA GLY A 282 -1.35 -5.98 1.02
C GLY A 282 -0.68 -5.69 2.37
N LEU A 283 -0.80 -4.44 2.84
CA LEU A 283 -0.30 -3.99 4.14
C LEU A 283 -1.28 -3.02 4.82
N GLY A 284 -1.98 -2.15 4.07
CA GLY A 284 -2.82 -1.09 4.64
C GLY A 284 -2.02 0.18 4.94
N LEU A 285 -1.29 0.69 3.94
CA LEU A 285 -0.42 1.87 4.08
C LEU A 285 -1.15 3.07 4.71
N VAL A 286 -2.40 3.33 4.30
CA VAL A 286 -3.20 4.44 4.82
C VAL A 286 -3.55 4.26 6.29
N LEU A 287 -3.73 3.01 6.76
CA LEU A 287 -3.92 2.73 8.19
C LEU A 287 -2.65 3.09 8.99
N LEU A 288 -1.48 2.72 8.49
CA LEU A 288 -0.21 3.07 9.13
C LEU A 288 0.00 4.59 9.14
N GLU A 289 -0.36 5.29 8.06
CA GLU A 289 -0.33 6.76 8.00
C GLU A 289 -1.26 7.38 9.05
N ALA A 290 -2.51 6.92 9.17
CA ALA A 290 -3.44 7.40 10.19
C ALA A 290 -2.89 7.21 11.62
N MET A 291 -2.33 6.02 11.89
CA MET A 291 -1.70 5.72 13.17
C MET A 291 -0.51 6.65 13.46
N SER A 292 0.35 6.93 12.48
CA SER A 292 1.52 7.82 12.64
C SER A 292 1.12 9.27 12.90
N HIS A 293 -0.07 9.68 12.42
CA HIS A 293 -0.65 11.01 12.69
C HIS A 293 -1.38 11.09 14.04
N GLY A 294 -1.39 10.02 14.81
CA GLY A 294 -2.08 10.00 16.11
C GLY A 294 -3.60 10.05 15.99
N VAL A 295 -4.17 9.42 14.98
CA VAL A 295 -5.60 9.29 14.79
C VAL A 295 -6.07 7.95 15.36
N LEU A 296 -7.18 7.93 16.10
CA LEU A 296 -7.78 6.69 16.60
C LEU A 296 -8.29 5.84 15.43
N CYS A 297 -7.80 4.62 15.28
CA CYS A 297 -8.09 3.77 14.14
C CYS A 297 -9.07 2.66 14.45
N ILE A 298 -10.07 2.48 13.58
CA ILE A 298 -11.02 1.36 13.59
C ILE A 298 -10.89 0.63 12.26
N THR A 299 -10.59 -0.66 12.26
CA THR A 299 -10.42 -1.42 11.01
C THR A 299 -11.08 -2.79 11.07
N ARG A 300 -11.35 -3.38 9.90
CA ARG A 300 -11.90 -4.74 9.81
C ARG A 300 -10.88 -5.76 10.32
N ASP A 301 -11.36 -6.77 11.06
CA ASP A 301 -10.56 -7.90 11.58
C ASP A 301 -10.20 -8.87 10.45
N VAL A 302 -9.35 -8.43 9.55
CA VAL A 302 -8.78 -9.25 8.47
C VAL A 302 -7.28 -8.96 8.32
N ALA A 303 -6.55 -9.96 7.85
CA ALA A 303 -5.11 -9.78 7.61
C ALA A 303 -4.86 -8.84 6.39
N PRO A 304 -3.85 -7.94 6.50
CA PRO A 304 -2.85 -7.79 7.55
C PRO A 304 -3.26 -6.86 8.71
N MET A 305 -4.43 -6.18 8.65
CA MET A 305 -4.83 -5.15 9.61
C MET A 305 -4.86 -5.67 11.06
N ASN A 306 -5.33 -6.91 11.25
CA ASN A 306 -5.37 -7.54 12.59
C ASN A 306 -3.99 -7.95 13.14
N SER A 307 -2.93 -7.83 12.36
CA SER A 307 -1.55 -7.92 12.86
C SER A 307 -0.96 -6.56 13.23
N ILE A 308 -1.55 -5.48 12.74
CA ILE A 308 -1.15 -4.10 12.99
C ILE A 308 -1.89 -3.56 14.23
N ILE A 309 -3.21 -3.72 14.23
CA ILE A 309 -4.08 -3.29 15.34
C ILE A 309 -4.22 -4.42 16.37
N LYS A 310 -3.95 -4.10 17.61
CA LYS A 310 -4.28 -4.91 18.79
C LYS A 310 -5.52 -4.31 19.43
N ASN A 311 -6.63 -5.05 19.30
CA ASN A 311 -7.96 -4.56 19.67
C ASN A 311 -8.02 -4.03 21.12
N GLY A 312 -8.50 -2.79 21.30
CA GLY A 312 -8.60 -2.13 22.60
C GLY A 312 -7.28 -1.58 23.16
N GLU A 313 -6.12 -1.78 22.46
CA GLU A 313 -4.82 -1.31 22.95
C GLU A 313 -4.25 -0.17 22.09
N ASN A 314 -4.27 -0.31 20.74
CA ASN A 314 -3.79 0.71 19.82
C ASN A 314 -4.79 1.03 18.70
N GLY A 315 -6.04 0.66 18.87
CA GLY A 315 -7.14 0.83 17.94
C GLY A 315 -8.21 -0.24 18.16
N PHE A 316 -9.17 -0.30 17.25
CA PHE A 316 -10.27 -1.27 17.33
C PHE A 316 -10.37 -2.14 16.07
N LEU A 317 -10.80 -3.39 16.28
CA LEU A 317 -11.11 -4.36 15.23
C LEU A 317 -12.60 -4.67 15.22
N PHE A 318 -13.21 -4.76 14.04
CA PHE A 318 -14.60 -5.18 13.87
C PHE A 318 -14.72 -6.29 12.80
N LYS A 319 -15.72 -7.15 12.94
CA LYS A 319 -16.01 -8.26 12.01
C LYS A 319 -17.14 -7.94 11.05
N ASP A 320 -18.17 -7.25 11.54
CA ASP A 320 -19.38 -6.93 10.78
C ASP A 320 -19.89 -5.51 11.09
N ASN A 321 -20.92 -5.07 10.37
CA ASN A 321 -21.47 -3.73 10.50
C ASN A 321 -22.11 -3.49 11.87
N SER A 322 -22.66 -4.52 12.52
CA SER A 322 -23.29 -4.38 13.85
C SER A 322 -22.25 -4.11 14.93
N GLU A 323 -21.08 -4.75 14.82
CA GLU A 323 -19.94 -4.52 15.70
C GLU A 323 -19.31 -3.14 15.41
N LEU A 324 -19.19 -2.75 14.13
CA LEU A 324 -18.66 -1.43 13.74
C LEU A 324 -19.52 -0.30 14.34
N ILE A 325 -20.85 -0.41 14.32
CA ILE A 325 -21.76 0.57 14.94
C ILE A 325 -21.43 0.74 16.43
N LYS A 326 -21.33 -0.37 17.18
CA LYS A 326 -21.03 -0.34 18.62
C LYS A 326 -19.66 0.26 18.92
N ILE A 327 -18.66 -0.09 18.09
CA ILE A 327 -17.29 0.39 18.27
C ILE A 327 -17.20 1.89 18.01
N ILE A 328 -17.86 2.41 16.97
CA ILE A 328 -17.90 3.86 16.71
C ILE A 328 -18.54 4.61 17.87
N GLU A 329 -19.70 4.13 18.39
CA GLU A 329 -20.36 4.73 19.55
C GLU A 329 -19.44 4.75 20.77
N ASN A 330 -18.78 3.65 21.06
CA ASN A 330 -17.84 3.57 22.18
C ASN A 330 -16.64 4.50 21.97
N ALA A 331 -16.05 4.51 20.77
CA ALA A 331 -14.85 5.28 20.46
C ALA A 331 -15.08 6.80 20.58
N ILE A 332 -16.25 7.29 20.16
CA ILE A 332 -16.62 8.70 20.31
C ILE A 332 -16.75 9.08 21.79
N ASN A 333 -17.31 8.19 22.62
CA ASN A 333 -17.56 8.43 24.04
C ASN A 333 -16.35 8.15 24.96
N LEU A 334 -15.21 7.66 24.42
CA LEU A 334 -13.99 7.52 25.21
C LEU A 334 -13.56 8.90 25.73
N ASN A 335 -13.08 8.93 26.98
CA ASN A 335 -12.48 10.14 27.51
C ASN A 335 -11.11 10.42 26.87
N SER A 336 -10.64 11.66 26.95
CA SER A 336 -9.38 12.08 26.31
C SER A 336 -8.18 11.24 26.74
N SER A 337 -8.10 10.85 28.03
CA SER A 337 -6.98 10.05 28.55
C SER A 337 -6.95 8.63 27.96
N GLU A 338 -8.11 8.01 27.74
CA GLU A 338 -8.21 6.69 27.10
C GLU A 338 -7.83 6.78 25.62
N LYS A 339 -8.32 7.80 24.90
CA LYS A 339 -7.94 8.06 23.51
C LYS A 339 -6.43 8.29 23.38
N ASP A 340 -5.86 9.16 24.21
CA ASP A 340 -4.43 9.48 24.21
C ASP A 340 -3.57 8.24 24.43
N LYS A 341 -3.92 7.39 25.40
CA LYS A 341 -3.21 6.15 25.68
C LYS A 341 -3.20 5.21 24.46
N MET A 342 -4.34 5.05 23.82
CA MET A 342 -4.49 4.17 22.66
C MET A 342 -3.72 4.71 21.46
N VAL A 343 -3.83 6.00 21.19
CA VAL A 343 -3.13 6.68 20.10
C VAL A 343 -1.61 6.64 20.32
N LYS A 344 -1.14 6.87 21.55
CA LYS A 344 0.28 6.77 21.88
C LYS A 344 0.81 5.35 21.62
N SER A 345 0.07 4.32 22.03
CA SER A 345 0.42 2.92 21.73
C SER A 345 0.45 2.64 20.21
N ALA A 346 -0.44 3.28 19.42
CA ALA A 346 -0.42 3.17 17.96
C ALA A 346 0.84 3.79 17.35
N VAL A 347 1.21 5.00 17.77
CA VAL A 347 2.43 5.69 17.29
C VAL A 347 3.68 4.89 17.66
N GLU A 348 3.79 4.42 18.90
CA GLU A 348 4.93 3.57 19.34
C GLU A 348 5.06 2.30 18.49
N LYS A 349 3.94 1.70 18.06
CA LYS A 349 3.95 0.55 17.15
C LYS A 349 4.51 0.92 15.80
N ILE A 350 4.16 2.11 15.26
CA ILE A 350 4.72 2.61 13.98
C ILE A 350 6.22 2.85 14.10
N GLU A 351 6.67 3.54 15.15
CA GLU A 351 8.09 3.81 15.38
C GLU A 351 8.94 2.53 15.42
N LYS A 352 8.48 1.55 16.17
CA LYS A 352 9.23 0.29 16.40
C LYS A 352 9.23 -0.64 15.18
N SER A 353 8.13 -0.68 14.40
CA SER A 353 7.93 -1.75 13.42
C SER A 353 7.75 -1.27 11.98
N TYR A 354 7.45 0.01 11.78
CA TYR A 354 7.05 0.55 10.48
C TYR A 354 7.74 1.87 10.14
N SER A 355 8.79 2.28 10.86
CA SER A 355 9.51 3.51 10.52
C SER A 355 10.29 3.36 9.22
N ILE A 356 10.46 4.46 8.50
CA ILE A 356 11.23 4.52 7.24
C ILE A 356 12.66 3.99 7.45
N MET A 357 13.29 4.36 8.58
CA MET A 357 14.65 3.92 8.87
C MET A 357 14.74 2.40 9.12
N GLN A 358 13.76 1.83 9.85
CA GLN A 358 13.71 0.39 10.08
C GLN A 358 13.53 -0.40 8.78
N MET A 359 12.66 0.08 7.89
CA MET A 359 12.48 -0.47 6.54
C MET A 359 13.80 -0.43 5.76
N TYR A 360 14.46 0.73 5.72
CA TYR A 360 15.73 0.90 5.00
C TYR A 360 16.79 -0.06 5.49
N LEU A 361 17.04 -0.12 6.79
CA LEU A 361 18.05 -1.01 7.39
C LEU A 361 17.75 -2.49 7.10
N SER A 362 16.48 -2.88 7.10
CA SER A 362 16.08 -4.24 6.79
C SER A 362 16.30 -4.58 5.31
N ILE A 363 16.04 -3.64 4.38
CA ILE A 363 16.31 -3.82 2.94
C ILE A 363 17.81 -3.83 2.68
N ASP A 364 18.58 -2.94 3.30
CA ASP A 364 20.05 -2.90 3.16
C ASP A 364 20.68 -4.22 3.62
N LYS A 365 20.21 -4.78 4.74
CA LYS A 365 20.60 -6.12 5.18
C LYS A 365 20.22 -7.21 4.18
N ALA A 366 19.09 -7.11 3.52
CA ALA A 366 18.67 -8.06 2.49
C ALA A 366 19.47 -7.90 1.18
N TYR A 367 20.14 -6.78 0.98
CA TYR A 367 21.06 -6.54 -0.14
C TYR A 367 22.46 -7.13 0.10
N ASN A 368 22.87 -7.29 1.34
CA ASN A 368 24.15 -7.91 1.71
C ASN A 368 24.03 -9.42 1.86
#